data_2f794dff4c776bff82c4ee970cd73574
#
_entry.id   2f794dff4c776bff82c4ee970cd73574
#
_cell.length_a   1.000
_cell.length_b   1.000
_cell.length_c   1.000
_cell.angle_alpha   90.00
_cell.angle_beta   90.00
_cell.angle_gamma   90.00
#
_symmetry.space_group_name_H-M   'P 1'
#
loop_
_entity.id
_entity.type
_entity.pdbx_description
1 polymer ?
#
loop_
_entity_poly.entity_id
_entity_poly.type
_entity_poly.pdbx_seq_one_letter_code
_entity_poly.pdbx_strand_id
1 'polypeptide(L)'
;MATPTTQIDSSTVRARVLETVRQLLVELGSQGALPLLSLQSNLDRDLGLGSLERVELIARLELEFGVRLPDLAAAEASTPDDLAALIDRTPSESSAGEESPSALRAAIETQKLHLETPDLGVFSSETLNEVLRYRALHDGHRVHLDITEDAESGEKNLTLTFAELYAAAQRCATELARIGVPPGGRVSLMLPKSRAFFVSYAGILLAGAIPVPIYPPFRADRIEEYAGRQSAILNNAEVCLLLTFRRAETVAKLLKPRVRSLETVMDAEKLLEAADNAPPPAPGALPADLRGSRVRKATDIALLQYTSGSTGNPKGVTLTHANLLANMRAIGQAIQLTSNDVGISWLPLYHDMGLIGAWLTLLLFGTPLAVMSPLAFLTRPEIGRAHV
;
A
#
# COMPACT_ATOMS: atom_id res chain seq x y z
N MET A 1 -17.29 41.74 -13.93
CA MET A 1 -16.94 42.13 -12.56
C MET A 1 -16.49 40.88 -11.88
N ALA A 2 -15.19 40.72 -11.67
CA ALA A 2 -14.61 39.58 -11.00
C ALA A 2 -14.76 39.80 -9.48
N THR A 3 -15.38 38.85 -8.80
CA THR A 3 -15.44 38.80 -7.34
C THR A 3 -14.04 38.57 -6.78
N PRO A 4 -13.59 39.32 -5.79
CA PRO A 4 -12.25 39.13 -5.22
C PRO A 4 -12.23 37.83 -4.42
N THR A 5 -11.33 36.91 -4.78
CA THR A 5 -10.94 35.76 -3.95
C THR A 5 -10.31 36.32 -2.67
N THR A 6 -11.03 36.19 -1.57
CA THR A 6 -10.55 36.63 -0.26
C THR A 6 -9.44 35.65 0.16
N GLN A 7 -8.21 36.03 -0.01
CA GLN A 7 -7.05 35.35 0.60
C GLN A 7 -7.24 35.43 2.12
N ILE A 8 -7.45 34.28 2.77
CA ILE A 8 -7.54 34.20 4.24
C ILE A 8 -6.13 34.54 4.77
N ASP A 9 -6.04 35.51 5.68
CA ASP A 9 -4.78 35.89 6.30
C ASP A 9 -4.19 34.71 7.10
N SER A 10 -2.90 34.47 6.94
CA SER A 10 -2.16 33.36 7.56
C SER A 10 -2.29 33.32 9.10
N SER A 11 -2.49 34.47 9.76
CA SER A 11 -2.79 34.53 11.19
C SER A 11 -4.17 33.95 11.53
N THR A 12 -5.13 34.16 10.64
CA THR A 12 -6.49 33.61 10.77
C THR A 12 -6.48 32.09 10.55
N VAL A 13 -5.71 31.59 9.60
CA VAL A 13 -5.54 30.13 9.38
C VAL A 13 -5.00 29.46 10.63
N ARG A 14 -3.91 29.98 11.20
CA ARG A 14 -3.32 29.44 12.43
C ARG A 14 -4.27 29.43 13.62
N ALA A 15 -5.05 30.49 13.80
CA ALA A 15 -6.03 30.58 14.88
C ALA A 15 -7.14 29.52 14.72
N ARG A 16 -7.63 29.33 13.50
CA ARG A 16 -8.66 28.31 13.19
C ARG A 16 -8.14 26.89 13.35
N VAL A 17 -6.92 26.61 12.90
CA VAL A 17 -6.27 25.30 13.11
C VAL A 17 -6.19 24.97 14.61
N LEU A 18 -5.75 25.93 15.46
CA LEU A 18 -5.72 25.71 16.90
C LEU A 18 -7.11 25.46 17.49
N GLU A 19 -8.13 26.15 17.00
CA GLU A 19 -9.50 25.95 17.46
C GLU A 19 -10.03 24.56 17.08
N THR A 20 -9.77 24.10 15.87
CA THR A 20 -10.14 22.75 15.42
C THR A 20 -9.44 21.67 16.24
N VAL A 21 -8.13 21.85 16.53
CA VAL A 21 -7.40 20.95 17.44
C VAL A 21 -8.01 20.96 18.85
N ARG A 22 -8.36 22.13 19.38
CA ARG A 22 -9.01 22.28 20.69
C ARG A 22 -10.32 21.51 20.76
N GLN A 23 -11.19 21.68 19.76
CA GLN A 23 -12.49 21.00 19.70
C GLN A 23 -12.31 19.50 19.69
N LEU A 24 -11.38 18.99 18.88
CA LEU A 24 -11.07 17.55 18.82
C LEU A 24 -10.58 17.02 20.18
N LEU A 25 -9.69 17.74 20.88
CA LEU A 25 -9.19 17.34 22.20
C LEU A 25 -10.33 17.31 23.25
N VAL A 26 -11.27 18.23 23.19
CA VAL A 26 -12.46 18.25 24.07
C VAL A 26 -13.35 17.04 23.80
N GLU A 27 -13.64 16.76 22.53
CA GLU A 27 -14.48 15.61 22.12
C GLU A 27 -13.87 14.26 22.52
N LEU A 28 -12.54 14.15 22.42
CA LEU A 28 -11.80 12.95 22.83
C LEU A 28 -11.65 12.81 24.36
N GLY A 29 -12.14 13.79 25.14
CA GLY A 29 -11.98 13.79 26.59
C GLY A 29 -10.56 14.07 27.07
N SER A 30 -9.64 14.50 26.19
CA SER A 30 -8.22 14.77 26.47
C SER A 30 -8.00 16.16 27.10
N GLN A 31 -8.81 16.52 28.11
CA GLN A 31 -8.78 17.85 28.75
C GLN A 31 -7.42 18.18 29.37
N GLY A 32 -6.64 17.17 29.78
CA GLY A 32 -5.28 17.35 30.30
C GLY A 32 -4.28 17.89 29.29
N ALA A 33 -4.53 17.76 28.00
CA ALA A 33 -3.68 18.26 26.92
C ALA A 33 -3.97 19.73 26.54
N LEU A 34 -5.14 20.26 26.91
CA LEU A 34 -5.56 21.63 26.56
C LEU A 34 -4.58 22.72 27.03
N PRO A 35 -3.98 22.67 28.24
CA PRO A 35 -2.99 23.66 28.66
C PRO A 35 -1.68 23.61 27.85
N LEU A 36 -1.41 22.49 27.17
CA LEU A 36 -0.21 22.29 26.34
C LEU A 36 -0.44 22.71 24.88
N LEU A 37 -1.68 23.06 24.50
CA LEU A 37 -2.04 23.39 23.13
C LEU A 37 -1.43 24.73 22.71
N SER A 38 -0.54 24.68 21.73
CA SER A 38 0.08 25.80 21.04
C SER A 38 0.37 25.46 19.60
N LEU A 39 0.76 26.41 18.78
CA LEU A 39 1.16 26.15 17.39
C LEU A 39 2.36 25.18 17.26
N GLN A 40 3.24 25.16 18.27
CA GLN A 40 4.46 24.36 18.29
C GLN A 40 4.33 23.06 19.07
N SER A 41 3.15 22.76 19.63
CA SER A 41 2.93 21.51 20.38
C SER A 41 2.95 20.31 19.43
N ASN A 42 3.65 19.25 19.80
CA ASN A 42 3.64 18.03 19.02
C ASN A 42 2.28 17.31 19.16
N LEU A 43 1.61 17.06 18.03
CA LEU A 43 0.26 16.50 17.97
C LEU A 43 0.14 15.16 18.69
N ASP A 44 1.17 14.32 18.60
CA ASP A 44 1.18 12.98 19.23
C ASP A 44 1.71 13.02 20.67
N ARG A 45 2.94 13.56 20.84
CA ARG A 45 3.65 13.51 22.12
C ARG A 45 3.05 14.42 23.18
N ASP A 46 2.70 15.66 22.80
CA ASP A 46 2.25 16.68 23.75
C ASP A 46 0.72 16.69 23.86
N LEU A 47 -0.01 16.42 22.75
CA LEU A 47 -1.45 16.46 22.69
C LEU A 47 -2.12 15.08 22.70
N GLY A 48 -1.35 13.99 22.55
CA GLY A 48 -1.85 12.62 22.58
C GLY A 48 -2.72 12.23 21.37
N LEU A 49 -2.63 12.97 20.25
CA LEU A 49 -3.37 12.68 19.04
C LEU A 49 -2.65 11.58 18.26
N GLY A 50 -3.13 10.35 18.35
CA GLY A 50 -2.63 9.20 17.60
C GLY A 50 -2.97 9.25 16.11
N SER A 51 -2.67 8.18 15.39
CA SER A 51 -2.84 8.16 13.93
C SER A 51 -4.29 8.36 13.48
N LEU A 52 -5.26 7.80 14.21
CA LEU A 52 -6.68 7.93 13.87
C LEU A 52 -7.19 9.34 14.14
N GLU A 53 -6.86 9.91 15.30
CA GLU A 53 -7.23 11.26 15.68
C GLU A 53 -6.62 12.32 14.76
N ARG A 54 -5.41 12.07 14.27
CA ARG A 54 -4.75 12.95 13.30
C ARG A 54 -5.44 12.93 11.94
N VAL A 55 -5.90 11.79 11.49
CA VAL A 55 -6.68 11.69 10.25
C VAL A 55 -8.00 12.44 10.38
N GLU A 56 -8.70 12.30 11.52
CA GLU A 56 -9.91 13.06 11.83
C GLU A 56 -9.64 14.56 11.83
N LEU A 57 -8.52 15.00 12.43
CA LEU A 57 -8.11 16.40 12.44
C LEU A 57 -7.90 16.95 11.02
N ILE A 58 -7.19 16.19 10.18
CA ILE A 58 -6.93 16.59 8.79
C ILE A 58 -8.23 16.72 8.01
N ALA A 59 -9.14 15.75 8.13
CA ALA A 59 -10.43 15.77 7.45
C ALA A 59 -11.28 17.02 7.85
N ARG A 60 -11.26 17.39 9.13
CA ARG A 60 -11.94 18.60 9.61
C ARG A 60 -11.32 19.87 9.05
N LEU A 61 -10.00 19.94 8.99
CA LEU A 61 -9.29 21.10 8.42
C LEU A 61 -9.55 21.25 6.92
N GLU A 62 -9.52 20.14 6.18
CA GLU A 62 -9.87 20.15 4.75
C GLU A 62 -11.29 20.66 4.49
N LEU A 63 -12.27 20.17 5.28
CA LEU A 63 -13.65 20.62 5.19
C LEU A 63 -13.79 22.10 5.57
N GLU A 64 -13.10 22.53 6.62
CA GLU A 64 -13.20 23.91 7.13
C GLU A 64 -12.60 24.94 6.19
N PHE A 65 -11.48 24.60 5.54
CA PHE A 65 -10.76 25.51 4.65
C PHE A 65 -11.09 25.32 3.17
N GLY A 66 -11.84 24.28 2.80
CA GLY A 66 -12.15 23.95 1.41
C GLY A 66 -10.89 23.67 0.60
N VAL A 67 -9.92 23.00 1.20
CA VAL A 67 -8.64 22.61 0.58
C VAL A 67 -8.47 21.11 0.69
N ARG A 68 -7.64 20.55 -0.16
CA ARG A 68 -7.23 19.16 -0.06
C ARG A 68 -5.74 19.10 0.23
N LEU A 69 -5.39 18.53 1.37
CA LEU A 69 -4.01 18.42 1.82
C LEU A 69 -3.39 17.15 1.23
N PRO A 70 -2.15 17.22 0.69
CA PRO A 70 -1.46 16.02 0.22
C PRO A 70 -1.26 15.04 1.38
N ASP A 71 -1.75 13.81 1.25
CA ASP A 71 -1.79 12.77 2.29
C ASP A 71 -0.46 12.60 3.04
N LEU A 72 0.65 12.59 2.27
CA LEU A 72 1.96 12.39 2.86
C LEU A 72 2.43 13.61 3.66
N ALA A 73 2.24 14.82 3.12
CA ALA A 73 2.61 16.05 3.81
C ALA A 73 1.78 16.26 5.08
N ALA A 74 0.48 15.91 5.02
CA ALA A 74 -0.42 15.94 6.17
C ALA A 74 -0.04 14.89 7.23
N ALA A 75 0.41 13.70 6.81
CA ALA A 75 0.91 12.66 7.71
C ALA A 75 2.27 13.02 8.36
N GLU A 76 3.10 13.78 7.68
CA GLU A 76 4.40 14.26 8.17
C GLU A 76 4.28 15.47 9.10
N ALA A 77 3.18 16.25 9.01
CA ALA A 77 2.94 17.39 9.87
C ALA A 77 2.93 16.97 11.34
N SER A 78 3.82 17.52 12.14
CA SER A 78 4.01 17.13 13.54
C SER A 78 3.40 18.11 14.52
N THR A 79 3.09 19.34 14.06
CA THR A 79 2.54 20.43 14.87
C THR A 79 1.33 21.09 14.21
N PRO A 80 0.50 21.84 14.95
CA PRO A 80 -0.55 22.67 14.36
C PRO A 80 -0.02 23.71 13.37
N ASP A 81 1.20 24.23 13.56
CA ASP A 81 1.82 25.19 12.63
C ASP A 81 2.20 24.54 11.29
N ASP A 82 2.64 23.27 11.30
CA ASP A 82 2.90 22.52 10.08
C ASP A 82 1.62 22.36 9.26
N LEU A 83 0.50 22.02 9.90
CA LEU A 83 -0.80 21.91 9.25
C LEU A 83 -1.27 23.26 8.69
N ALA A 84 -1.11 24.34 9.43
CA ALA A 84 -1.46 25.68 8.98
C ALA A 84 -0.62 26.10 7.76
N ALA A 85 0.68 25.79 7.77
CA ALA A 85 1.59 26.06 6.66
C ALA A 85 1.26 25.24 5.40
N LEU A 86 0.73 24.03 5.57
CA LEU A 86 0.24 23.20 4.46
C LEU A 86 -1.04 23.82 3.85
N ILE A 87 -1.98 24.27 4.68
CA ILE A 87 -3.21 24.92 4.24
C ILE A 87 -2.88 26.19 3.46
N ASP A 88 -1.96 27.03 3.96
CA ASP A 88 -1.55 28.27 3.30
C ASP A 88 -0.95 28.04 1.90
N ARG A 89 -0.33 26.87 1.66
CA ARG A 89 0.32 26.52 0.38
C ARG A 89 -0.60 25.79 -0.59
N THR A 90 -1.73 25.28 -0.12
CA THR A 90 -2.66 24.49 -0.93
C THR A 90 -3.70 25.40 -1.55
N PRO A 91 -3.86 25.45 -2.88
CA PRO A 91 -4.91 26.23 -3.54
C PRO A 91 -6.29 25.75 -3.07
N SER A 92 -7.22 26.68 -2.79
CA SER A 92 -8.59 26.30 -2.52
C SER A 92 -9.22 25.71 -3.79
N GLU A 93 -9.78 24.52 -3.69
CA GLU A 93 -10.51 23.90 -4.80
C GLU A 93 -11.81 24.69 -5.04
N SER A 94 -11.81 25.55 -6.05
CA SER A 94 -13.04 25.98 -6.67
C SER A 94 -13.51 24.84 -7.59
N SER A 95 -14.55 24.13 -7.16
CA SER A 95 -15.39 23.22 -7.97
C SER A 95 -14.62 22.53 -9.11
N ALA A 96 -13.71 21.61 -8.78
CA ALA A 96 -13.26 20.62 -9.71
C ALA A 96 -14.38 19.59 -9.86
N GLY A 97 -14.77 19.38 -11.11
CA GLY A 97 -15.92 18.61 -11.51
C GLY A 97 -15.95 17.22 -10.91
N GLU A 98 -17.16 16.71 -10.81
CA GLU A 98 -17.46 15.29 -10.58
C GLU A 98 -16.58 14.42 -11.47
N GLU A 99 -15.38 14.03 -10.98
CA GLU A 99 -14.65 12.96 -11.62
C GLU A 99 -15.43 11.67 -11.40
N SER A 100 -16.02 11.26 -12.48
CA SER A 100 -16.83 10.06 -12.63
C SER A 100 -16.10 8.85 -12.01
N PRO A 101 -16.79 8.01 -11.21
CA PRO A 101 -16.28 6.72 -10.73
C PRO A 101 -16.19 5.73 -11.91
N SER A 102 -15.45 6.09 -12.97
CA SER A 102 -15.73 5.58 -14.30
C SER A 102 -15.03 4.27 -14.64
N ALA A 103 -13.79 4.06 -14.21
CA ALA A 103 -13.03 2.88 -14.63
C ALA A 103 -13.50 1.61 -13.92
N LEU A 104 -13.68 1.65 -12.59
CA LEU A 104 -14.12 0.49 -11.83
C LEU A 104 -15.60 0.17 -12.09
N ARG A 105 -16.48 1.18 -12.21
CA ARG A 105 -17.87 0.97 -12.63
C ARG A 105 -17.98 0.35 -14.03
N ALA A 106 -17.23 0.88 -15.00
CA ALA A 106 -17.19 0.32 -16.33
C ALA A 106 -16.64 -1.12 -16.32
N ALA A 107 -15.61 -1.39 -15.51
CA ALA A 107 -15.05 -2.73 -15.32
C ALA A 107 -16.06 -3.68 -14.66
N ILE A 108 -16.79 -3.23 -13.64
CA ILE A 108 -17.84 -4.01 -12.95
C ILE A 108 -19.01 -4.30 -13.90
N GLU A 109 -19.49 -3.32 -14.65
CA GLU A 109 -20.57 -3.53 -15.61
C GLU A 109 -20.16 -4.50 -16.71
N THR A 110 -18.91 -4.41 -17.18
CA THR A 110 -18.37 -5.36 -18.17
C THR A 110 -18.26 -6.77 -17.57
N GLN A 111 -17.91 -6.89 -16.28
CA GLN A 111 -17.82 -8.16 -15.56
C GLN A 111 -19.19 -8.81 -15.33
N LYS A 112 -20.24 -8.03 -15.02
CA LYS A 112 -21.60 -8.56 -14.83
C LYS A 112 -22.15 -9.27 -16.06
N LEU A 113 -21.62 -8.97 -17.25
CA LEU A 113 -22.01 -9.60 -18.52
C LEU A 113 -21.38 -10.99 -18.76
N HIS A 114 -20.41 -11.41 -17.93
CA HIS A 114 -19.65 -12.66 -18.09
C HIS A 114 -19.83 -13.62 -16.91
N LEU A 115 -21.04 -13.73 -16.39
CA LEU A 115 -21.39 -14.62 -15.29
C LEU A 115 -21.39 -16.08 -15.74
N GLU A 116 -20.29 -16.77 -15.59
CA GLU A 116 -20.23 -18.23 -15.64
C GLU A 116 -19.71 -18.81 -14.32
N THR A 117 -20.31 -19.93 -13.93
CA THR A 117 -20.07 -20.85 -12.81
C THR A 117 -18.76 -20.72 -12.01
N PRO A 118 -18.78 -20.94 -10.67
CA PRO A 118 -17.58 -20.90 -9.84
C PRO A 118 -16.51 -21.80 -10.42
N ASP A 119 -15.40 -21.21 -10.82
CA ASP A 119 -14.27 -21.94 -11.37
C ASP A 119 -13.54 -22.71 -10.27
N LEU A 120 -13.85 -23.98 -10.15
CA LEU A 120 -13.22 -24.88 -9.19
C LEU A 120 -11.72 -25.08 -9.45
N GLY A 121 -11.24 -24.79 -10.69
CA GLY A 121 -9.86 -25.02 -11.09
C GLY A 121 -8.84 -24.22 -10.26
N VAL A 122 -9.11 -22.94 -9.99
CA VAL A 122 -8.19 -22.11 -9.20
C VAL A 122 -8.10 -22.57 -7.74
N PHE A 123 -9.17 -23.11 -7.19
CA PHE A 123 -9.19 -23.59 -5.80
C PHE A 123 -8.41 -24.89 -5.59
N SER A 124 -8.00 -25.58 -6.66
CA SER A 124 -7.08 -26.71 -6.61
C SER A 124 -5.60 -26.27 -6.60
N SER A 125 -5.32 -24.98 -6.80
CA SER A 125 -3.94 -24.46 -6.77
C SER A 125 -3.24 -24.78 -5.47
N GLU A 126 -2.00 -25.22 -5.55
CA GLU A 126 -1.13 -25.51 -4.42
C GLU A 126 -0.21 -24.34 -4.07
N THR A 127 -0.04 -23.38 -4.99
CA THR A 127 0.84 -22.23 -4.82
C THR A 127 0.18 -20.93 -5.28
N LEU A 128 0.63 -19.79 -4.71
CA LEU A 128 0.21 -18.47 -5.18
C LEU A 128 0.64 -18.19 -6.63
N ASN A 129 1.74 -18.81 -7.06
CA ASN A 129 2.24 -18.71 -8.44
C ASN A 129 1.24 -19.33 -9.43
N GLU A 130 0.63 -20.45 -9.05
CA GLU A 130 -0.44 -21.09 -9.83
C GLU A 130 -1.69 -20.23 -9.87
N VAL A 131 -2.09 -19.62 -8.75
CA VAL A 131 -3.23 -18.69 -8.71
C VAL A 131 -3.00 -17.49 -9.64
N LEU A 132 -1.84 -16.83 -9.54
CA LEU A 132 -1.48 -15.72 -10.43
C LEU A 132 -1.56 -16.11 -11.91
N ARG A 133 -0.97 -17.26 -12.26
CA ARG A 133 -0.98 -17.78 -13.63
C ARG A 133 -2.39 -18.12 -14.08
N TYR A 134 -3.16 -18.82 -13.23
CA TYR A 134 -4.51 -19.22 -13.54
C TYR A 134 -5.41 -18.02 -13.86
N ARG A 135 -5.39 -17.01 -12.98
CA ARG A 135 -6.15 -15.77 -13.17
C ARG A 135 -5.75 -15.02 -14.43
N ALA A 136 -4.45 -14.94 -14.72
CA ALA A 136 -3.97 -14.30 -15.94
C ALA A 136 -4.45 -15.01 -17.22
N LEU A 137 -4.59 -16.33 -17.19
CA LEU A 137 -5.00 -17.12 -18.36
C LEU A 137 -6.54 -17.14 -18.56
N HIS A 138 -7.32 -17.19 -17.47
CA HIS A 138 -8.77 -17.40 -17.53
C HIS A 138 -9.53 -16.07 -17.37
N ASP A 139 -9.03 -15.16 -16.56
CA ASP A 139 -9.63 -13.86 -16.26
C ASP A 139 -8.78 -12.67 -16.74
N GLY A 140 -7.83 -12.91 -17.64
CA GLY A 140 -6.75 -11.97 -17.96
C GLY A 140 -7.18 -10.57 -18.35
N HIS A 141 -8.33 -10.43 -19.02
CA HIS A 141 -8.87 -9.14 -19.47
C HIS A 141 -9.61 -8.36 -18.36
N ARG A 142 -9.92 -9.02 -17.24
CA ARG A 142 -10.65 -8.39 -16.14
C ARG A 142 -9.73 -7.53 -15.30
N VAL A 143 -10.22 -6.37 -14.87
CA VAL A 143 -9.52 -5.52 -13.91
C VAL A 143 -9.46 -6.23 -12.56
N HIS A 144 -8.25 -6.38 -12.01
CA HIS A 144 -8.04 -6.89 -10.66
C HIS A 144 -7.77 -5.78 -9.66
N LEU A 145 -6.95 -4.81 -10.03
CA LEU A 145 -6.56 -3.71 -9.14
C LEU A 145 -6.98 -2.37 -9.74
N ASP A 146 -7.64 -1.56 -8.94
CA ASP A 146 -7.83 -0.13 -9.15
C ASP A 146 -7.15 0.61 -8.00
N ILE A 147 -6.04 1.28 -8.32
CA ILE A 147 -5.11 1.82 -7.33
C ILE A 147 -5.16 3.34 -7.39
N THR A 148 -5.54 3.97 -6.29
CA THR A 148 -5.34 5.40 -6.08
C THR A 148 -4.00 5.61 -5.41
N GLU A 149 -3.02 6.11 -6.18
CA GLU A 149 -1.67 6.41 -5.71
C GLU A 149 -1.51 7.88 -5.38
N ASP A 150 -0.80 8.17 -4.28
CA ASP A 150 -0.38 9.53 -3.95
C ASP A 150 0.83 9.91 -4.81
N ALA A 151 0.63 10.82 -5.76
CA ALA A 151 1.69 11.37 -6.60
C ALA A 151 2.06 12.80 -6.18
N GLU A 152 3.23 13.29 -6.61
CA GLU A 152 3.66 14.69 -6.35
C GLU A 152 2.72 15.74 -6.97
N SER A 153 1.97 15.34 -8.02
CA SER A 153 1.00 16.18 -8.74
C SER A 153 -0.45 15.98 -8.28
N GLY A 154 -0.68 15.26 -7.18
CA GLY A 154 -2.02 14.85 -6.71
C GLY A 154 -2.26 13.36 -6.83
N GLU A 155 -3.50 12.90 -6.64
CA GLU A 155 -3.88 11.50 -6.77
C GLU A 155 -3.79 11.04 -8.24
N LYS A 156 -3.26 9.85 -8.44
CA LYS A 156 -3.22 9.17 -9.74
C LYS A 156 -3.96 7.86 -9.64
N ASN A 157 -4.98 7.68 -10.47
CA ASN A 157 -5.68 6.41 -10.59
C ASN A 157 -5.03 5.52 -11.66
N LEU A 158 -4.80 4.29 -11.31
CA LEU A 158 -4.19 3.27 -12.17
C LEU A 158 -4.95 1.96 -12.03
N THR A 159 -5.31 1.36 -13.15
CA THR A 159 -5.90 0.01 -13.16
C THR A 159 -4.90 -1.02 -13.67
N LEU A 160 -4.99 -2.23 -13.14
CA LEU A 160 -4.27 -3.41 -13.62
C LEU A 160 -5.23 -4.56 -13.79
N THR A 161 -5.25 -5.15 -14.98
CA THR A 161 -5.92 -6.42 -15.24
C THR A 161 -5.09 -7.58 -14.66
N PHE A 162 -5.69 -8.77 -14.55
CA PHE A 162 -4.94 -9.96 -14.12
C PHE A 162 -3.77 -10.28 -15.07
N ALA A 163 -3.97 -10.12 -16.40
CA ALA A 163 -2.92 -10.35 -17.38
C ALA A 163 -1.79 -9.33 -17.28
N GLU A 164 -2.10 -8.05 -17.09
CA GLU A 164 -1.10 -7.00 -16.94
C GLU A 164 -0.28 -7.16 -15.66
N LEU A 165 -0.94 -7.48 -14.53
CA LEU A 165 -0.24 -7.78 -13.27
C LEU A 165 0.73 -8.95 -13.45
N TYR A 166 0.26 -10.05 -14.04
CA TYR A 166 1.08 -11.24 -14.23
C TYR A 166 2.25 -10.99 -15.19
N ALA A 167 2.01 -10.33 -16.32
CA ALA A 167 3.06 -10.00 -17.28
C ALA A 167 4.11 -9.06 -16.69
N ALA A 168 3.70 -8.03 -15.96
CA ALA A 168 4.61 -7.14 -15.26
C ALA A 168 5.41 -7.88 -14.16
N ALA A 169 4.75 -8.77 -13.41
CA ALA A 169 5.39 -9.61 -12.40
C ALA A 169 6.42 -10.58 -13.00
N GLN A 170 6.15 -11.15 -14.19
CA GLN A 170 7.13 -12.00 -14.91
C GLN A 170 8.39 -11.22 -15.32
N ARG A 171 8.21 -9.98 -15.83
CA ARG A 171 9.35 -9.11 -16.15
C ARG A 171 10.13 -8.73 -14.91
N CYS A 172 9.44 -8.38 -13.83
CA CYS A 172 10.05 -8.10 -12.53
C CYS A 172 10.85 -9.31 -12.01
N ALA A 173 10.29 -10.52 -12.09
CA ALA A 173 10.98 -11.75 -11.69
C ALA A 173 12.25 -12.00 -12.49
N THR A 174 12.23 -11.73 -13.79
CA THR A 174 13.40 -11.84 -14.67
C THR A 174 14.49 -10.84 -14.24
N GLU A 175 14.10 -9.61 -13.95
CA GLU A 175 15.03 -8.57 -13.52
C GLU A 175 15.61 -8.87 -12.14
N LEU A 176 14.79 -9.39 -11.19
CA LEU A 176 15.29 -9.84 -9.89
C LEU A 176 16.35 -10.94 -10.02
N ALA A 177 16.14 -11.91 -10.90
CA ALA A 177 17.15 -12.94 -11.19
C ALA A 177 18.41 -12.33 -11.82
N ARG A 178 18.25 -11.37 -12.75
CA ARG A 178 19.38 -10.69 -13.42
C ARG A 178 20.26 -9.90 -12.43
N ILE A 179 19.66 -9.29 -11.43
CA ILE A 179 20.41 -8.57 -10.37
C ILE A 179 20.91 -9.48 -9.25
N GLY A 180 20.74 -10.81 -9.40
CA GLY A 180 21.35 -11.80 -8.54
C GLY A 180 20.52 -12.24 -7.32
N VAL A 181 19.21 -11.95 -7.27
CA VAL A 181 18.36 -12.49 -6.20
C VAL A 181 18.22 -14.01 -6.35
N PRO A 182 18.71 -14.80 -5.39
CA PRO A 182 18.66 -16.25 -5.49
C PRO A 182 17.25 -16.78 -5.17
N PRO A 183 16.88 -17.98 -5.67
CA PRO A 183 15.68 -18.68 -5.19
C PRO A 183 15.74 -18.88 -3.67
N GLY A 184 14.64 -18.55 -2.97
CA GLY A 184 14.58 -18.50 -1.50
C GLY A 184 15.22 -17.25 -0.89
N GLY A 185 15.80 -16.36 -1.68
CA GLY A 185 16.29 -15.05 -1.22
C GLY A 185 15.15 -14.22 -0.66
N ARG A 186 15.41 -13.49 0.43
CA ARG A 186 14.39 -12.65 1.07
C ARG A 186 14.51 -11.24 0.53
N VAL A 187 13.41 -10.75 -0.04
CA VAL A 187 13.32 -9.41 -0.62
C VAL A 187 12.33 -8.59 0.21
N SER A 188 12.82 -7.54 0.83
CA SER A 188 11.96 -6.66 1.63
C SER A 188 11.27 -5.60 0.75
N LEU A 189 10.00 -5.35 1.05
CA LEU A 189 9.15 -4.38 0.40
C LEU A 189 8.84 -3.25 1.40
N MET A 190 9.56 -2.13 1.30
CA MET A 190 9.32 -0.89 2.04
C MET A 190 8.62 0.10 1.10
N LEU A 191 7.38 -0.21 0.72
CA LEU A 191 6.64 0.49 -0.32
C LEU A 191 5.27 0.93 0.18
N PRO A 192 4.76 2.09 -0.31
CA PRO A 192 3.37 2.47 -0.15
C PRO A 192 2.46 1.53 -0.96
N LYS A 193 1.16 1.71 -0.84
CA LYS A 193 0.17 1.08 -1.71
C LYS A 193 0.28 1.65 -3.11
N SER A 194 0.94 0.95 -3.99
CA SER A 194 1.26 1.41 -5.33
C SER A 194 1.37 0.23 -6.30
N ARG A 195 1.32 0.52 -7.60
CA ARG A 195 1.61 -0.48 -8.65
C ARG A 195 2.92 -1.22 -8.35
N ALA A 196 3.94 -0.48 -7.91
CA ALA A 196 5.23 -1.07 -7.61
C ALA A 196 5.16 -2.11 -6.49
N PHE A 197 4.32 -1.93 -5.46
CA PHE A 197 4.13 -2.95 -4.42
C PHE A 197 3.55 -4.24 -4.99
N PHE A 198 2.44 -4.16 -5.72
CA PHE A 198 1.73 -5.34 -6.22
C PHE A 198 2.55 -6.13 -7.24
N VAL A 199 3.16 -5.41 -8.20
CA VAL A 199 4.01 -6.03 -9.23
C VAL A 199 5.27 -6.64 -8.62
N SER A 200 5.95 -5.92 -7.69
CA SER A 200 7.14 -6.46 -7.05
C SER A 200 6.84 -7.65 -6.15
N TYR A 201 5.75 -7.62 -5.38
CA TYR A 201 5.35 -8.75 -4.55
C TYR A 201 5.10 -10.02 -5.39
N ALA A 202 4.30 -9.89 -6.45
CA ALA A 202 4.04 -10.99 -7.38
C ALA A 202 5.33 -11.44 -8.11
N GLY A 203 6.17 -10.49 -8.53
CA GLY A 203 7.46 -10.76 -9.16
C GLY A 203 8.43 -11.51 -8.26
N ILE A 204 8.49 -11.18 -6.96
CA ILE A 204 9.30 -11.88 -5.97
C ILE A 204 8.85 -13.34 -5.85
N LEU A 205 7.54 -13.59 -5.77
CA LEU A 205 6.99 -14.95 -5.73
C LEU A 205 7.34 -15.73 -7.02
N LEU A 206 7.19 -15.12 -8.19
CA LEU A 206 7.50 -15.74 -9.48
C LEU A 206 9.01 -16.01 -9.64
N ALA A 207 9.87 -15.15 -9.10
CA ALA A 207 11.31 -15.39 -9.04
C ALA A 207 11.68 -16.52 -8.07
N GLY A 208 10.74 -17.00 -7.30
CA GLY A 208 10.97 -18.00 -6.28
C GLY A 208 11.67 -17.45 -5.05
N ALA A 209 11.68 -16.15 -4.87
CA ALA A 209 12.14 -15.47 -3.68
C ALA A 209 10.98 -15.30 -2.67
N ILE A 210 11.28 -14.80 -1.49
CA ILE A 210 10.35 -14.68 -0.36
C ILE A 210 10.14 -13.19 -0.07
N PRO A 211 8.90 -12.66 -0.22
CA PRO A 211 8.60 -11.28 0.12
C PRO A 211 8.58 -11.09 1.64
N VAL A 212 9.10 -9.93 2.08
CA VAL A 212 9.13 -9.47 3.47
C VAL A 212 8.59 -8.04 3.51
N PRO A 213 7.26 -7.84 3.55
CA PRO A 213 6.70 -6.51 3.63
C PRO A 213 7.00 -5.85 4.97
N ILE A 214 7.46 -4.59 4.91
CA ILE A 214 7.69 -3.75 6.09
C ILE A 214 7.04 -2.38 5.88
N TYR A 215 6.67 -1.72 6.98
CA TYR A 215 6.07 -0.41 6.85
C TYR A 215 7.11 0.65 6.42
N PRO A 216 6.74 1.57 5.51
CA PRO A 216 7.60 2.68 5.14
C PRO A 216 7.75 3.69 6.30
N PRO A 217 8.80 4.54 6.30
CA PRO A 217 8.97 5.56 7.32
C PRO A 217 7.87 6.62 7.18
N PHE A 218 7.08 6.83 8.24
CA PHE A 218 6.02 7.85 8.26
C PHE A 218 6.40 9.11 9.02
N ARG A 219 7.51 9.08 9.80
CA ARG A 219 7.90 10.18 10.69
C ARG A 219 9.40 10.42 10.63
N ALA A 220 9.77 11.64 10.27
CA ALA A 220 11.17 12.06 10.21
C ALA A 220 11.80 12.19 11.62
N ASP A 221 11.01 12.57 12.62
CA ASP A 221 11.44 12.79 14.01
C ASP A 221 11.81 11.50 14.77
N ARG A 222 11.36 10.31 14.29
CA ARG A 222 11.65 8.99 14.88
C ARG A 222 12.48 8.09 13.99
N ILE A 223 13.28 8.67 13.11
CA ILE A 223 14.02 7.90 12.09
C ILE A 223 15.01 6.91 12.71
N GLU A 224 15.63 7.23 13.84
CA GLU A 224 16.58 6.34 14.53
C GLU A 224 15.89 5.14 15.18
N GLU A 225 14.75 5.34 15.83
CA GLU A 225 13.94 4.25 16.41
C GLU A 225 13.41 3.34 15.29
N TYR A 226 12.88 3.96 14.23
CA TYR A 226 12.45 3.26 13.02
C TYR A 226 13.59 2.43 12.43
N ALA A 227 14.77 3.04 12.21
CA ALA A 227 15.93 2.36 11.65
C ALA A 227 16.40 1.21 12.54
N GLY A 228 16.42 1.38 13.86
CA GLY A 228 16.74 0.31 14.82
C GLY A 228 15.79 -0.87 14.67
N ARG A 229 14.48 -0.63 14.67
CA ARG A 229 13.45 -1.68 14.55
C ARG A 229 13.50 -2.38 13.19
N GLN A 230 13.60 -1.62 12.09
CA GLN A 230 13.65 -2.23 10.76
C GLN A 230 14.95 -3.01 10.56
N SER A 231 16.08 -2.53 11.05
CA SER A 231 17.35 -3.28 10.98
C SER A 231 17.26 -4.62 11.71
N ALA A 232 16.58 -4.70 12.86
CA ALA A 232 16.35 -5.94 13.57
C ALA A 232 15.50 -6.93 12.74
N ILE A 233 14.44 -6.46 12.11
CA ILE A 233 13.58 -7.25 11.20
C ILE A 233 14.40 -7.77 10.01
N LEU A 234 15.08 -6.87 9.32
CA LEU A 234 15.83 -7.21 8.10
C LEU A 234 16.99 -8.18 8.39
N ASN A 235 17.68 -8.03 9.53
CA ASN A 235 18.70 -8.99 9.97
C ASN A 235 18.11 -10.34 10.32
N ASN A 236 16.99 -10.39 11.06
CA ASN A 236 16.34 -11.64 11.44
C ASN A 236 15.78 -12.38 10.22
N ALA A 237 15.25 -11.65 9.25
CA ALA A 237 14.79 -12.22 7.97
C ALA A 237 15.95 -12.57 7.02
N GLU A 238 17.18 -12.15 7.30
CA GLU A 238 18.33 -12.27 6.38
C GLU A 238 18.02 -11.71 4.98
N VAL A 239 17.46 -10.48 4.93
CA VAL A 239 17.08 -9.82 3.67
C VAL A 239 18.30 -9.50 2.83
N CYS A 240 18.31 -9.93 1.56
CA CYS A 240 19.38 -9.63 0.61
C CYS A 240 19.12 -8.37 -0.24
N LEU A 241 17.87 -8.06 -0.53
CA LEU A 241 17.44 -6.90 -1.30
C LEU A 241 16.34 -6.13 -0.58
N LEU A 242 16.48 -4.82 -0.48
CA LEU A 242 15.43 -3.91 0.00
C LEU A 242 14.90 -3.07 -1.15
N LEU A 243 13.64 -3.28 -1.52
CA LEU A 243 12.91 -2.45 -2.45
C LEU A 243 12.26 -1.29 -1.69
N THR A 244 12.53 -0.08 -2.15
CA THR A 244 12.04 1.16 -1.54
C THR A 244 11.45 2.08 -2.60
N PHE A 245 11.05 3.28 -2.23
CA PHE A 245 10.56 4.32 -3.14
C PHE A 245 11.37 5.60 -2.94
N ARG A 246 11.33 6.48 -3.92
CA ARG A 246 12.19 7.68 -4.02
C ARG A 246 12.28 8.47 -2.71
N ARG A 247 11.14 8.75 -2.05
CA ARG A 247 11.10 9.54 -0.82
C ARG A 247 11.73 8.84 0.40
N ALA A 248 11.71 7.51 0.43
CA ALA A 248 12.30 6.73 1.52
C ALA A 248 13.74 6.25 1.22
N GLU A 249 14.32 6.57 0.06
CA GLU A 249 15.63 6.10 -0.36
C GLU A 249 16.75 6.47 0.62
N THR A 250 16.71 7.67 1.18
CA THR A 250 17.71 8.11 2.17
C THR A 250 17.65 7.26 3.43
N VAL A 251 16.44 7.01 3.94
CA VAL A 251 16.24 6.16 5.12
C VAL A 251 16.65 4.71 4.83
N ALA A 252 16.29 4.20 3.66
CA ALA A 252 16.65 2.85 3.24
C ALA A 252 18.19 2.68 3.14
N LYS A 253 18.91 3.70 2.68
CA LYS A 253 20.37 3.71 2.67
C LYS A 253 21.00 3.68 4.08
N LEU A 254 20.34 4.26 5.08
CA LEU A 254 20.78 4.18 6.48
C LEU A 254 20.65 2.78 7.08
N LEU A 255 19.77 1.94 6.52
CA LEU A 255 19.59 0.55 6.96
C LEU A 255 20.73 -0.36 6.45
N LYS A 256 21.28 -0.09 5.27
CA LYS A 256 22.28 -0.95 4.64
C LYS A 256 23.48 -1.29 5.53
N PRO A 257 24.18 -0.34 6.20
CA PRO A 257 25.30 -0.66 7.07
C PRO A 257 24.91 -1.40 8.35
N ARG A 258 23.61 -1.40 8.71
CA ARG A 258 23.06 -2.04 9.91
C ARG A 258 22.57 -3.47 9.68
N VAL A 259 22.47 -3.89 8.41
CA VAL A 259 21.93 -5.20 8.02
C VAL A 259 22.99 -6.00 7.27
N ARG A 260 23.46 -7.07 7.90
CA ARG A 260 24.63 -7.85 7.40
C ARG A 260 24.36 -8.53 6.06
N SER A 261 23.15 -9.03 5.85
CA SER A 261 22.74 -9.75 4.65
C SER A 261 22.31 -8.85 3.50
N LEU A 262 22.11 -7.54 3.75
CA LEU A 262 21.56 -6.61 2.77
C LEU A 262 22.64 -6.17 1.75
N GLU A 263 22.59 -6.77 0.58
CA GLU A 263 23.52 -6.49 -0.50
C GLU A 263 23.14 -5.22 -1.27
N THR A 264 21.83 -5.05 -1.53
CA THR A 264 21.32 -3.97 -2.39
C THR A 264 20.09 -3.29 -1.79
N VAL A 265 20.07 -1.95 -1.94
CA VAL A 265 18.88 -1.12 -1.74
C VAL A 265 18.53 -0.49 -3.08
N MET A 266 17.30 -0.66 -3.54
CA MET A 266 16.88 -0.22 -4.87
C MET A 266 15.49 0.42 -4.83
N ASP A 267 15.32 1.46 -5.62
CA ASP A 267 14.01 2.02 -5.90
C ASP A 267 13.20 1.04 -6.76
N ALA A 268 11.98 0.71 -6.31
CA ALA A 268 11.13 -0.27 -6.98
C ALA A 268 10.68 0.20 -8.37
N GLU A 269 10.45 1.50 -8.57
CA GLU A 269 10.11 2.03 -9.90
C GLU A 269 11.27 1.84 -10.89
N LYS A 270 12.52 2.05 -10.46
CA LYS A 270 13.70 1.78 -11.29
C LYS A 270 13.84 0.30 -11.65
N LEU A 271 13.50 -0.60 -10.71
CA LEU A 271 13.45 -2.04 -10.99
C LEU A 271 12.42 -2.34 -12.07
N LEU A 272 11.22 -1.77 -11.96
CA LEU A 272 10.14 -2.00 -12.92
C LEU A 272 10.43 -1.34 -14.26
N GLU A 273 11.00 -0.14 -14.31
CA GLU A 273 11.46 0.51 -15.55
C GLU A 273 12.51 -0.35 -16.28
N ALA A 274 13.47 -0.89 -15.54
CA ALA A 274 14.48 -1.81 -16.12
C ALA A 274 13.82 -3.09 -16.65
N ALA A 275 12.84 -3.64 -15.91
CA ALA A 275 12.08 -4.81 -16.30
C ALA A 275 11.19 -4.56 -17.54
N ASP A 276 10.57 -3.39 -17.65
CA ASP A 276 9.72 -3.02 -18.78
C ASP A 276 10.54 -2.74 -20.06
N ASN A 277 11.78 -2.27 -19.93
CA ASN A 277 12.72 -2.05 -21.03
C ASN A 277 13.46 -3.32 -21.46
N ALA A 278 13.40 -4.38 -20.68
CA ALA A 278 14.00 -5.67 -21.06
C ALA A 278 13.19 -6.34 -22.19
N PRO A 279 13.84 -7.12 -23.08
CA PRO A 279 13.10 -7.85 -24.10
C PRO A 279 12.08 -8.79 -23.43
N PRO A 280 10.85 -8.87 -23.99
CA PRO A 280 9.81 -9.71 -23.40
C PRO A 280 10.29 -11.18 -23.32
N PRO A 281 10.01 -11.89 -22.23
CA PRO A 281 10.28 -13.32 -22.16
C PRO A 281 9.50 -14.03 -23.28
N ALA A 282 10.13 -15.02 -23.92
CA ALA A 282 9.49 -15.77 -24.99
C ALA A 282 8.16 -16.39 -24.49
N PRO A 283 7.10 -16.43 -25.33
CA PRO A 283 5.81 -16.97 -24.95
C PRO A 283 5.94 -18.38 -24.33
N GLY A 284 5.47 -18.57 -23.10
CA GLY A 284 5.58 -19.82 -22.34
C GLY A 284 6.96 -20.09 -21.74
N ALA A 285 7.92 -19.20 -21.93
CA ALA A 285 9.20 -19.27 -21.24
C ALA A 285 9.10 -18.55 -19.91
N LEU A 286 9.12 -19.31 -18.83
CA LEU A 286 9.85 -18.84 -17.66
C LEU A 286 11.26 -18.51 -18.16
N PRO A 287 11.91 -17.41 -17.75
CA PRO A 287 13.29 -17.14 -18.08
C PRO A 287 14.10 -18.42 -17.94
N ALA A 288 15.03 -18.68 -18.85
CA ALA A 288 15.80 -19.92 -18.89
C ALA A 288 16.43 -20.25 -17.53
N ASP A 289 16.78 -19.20 -16.77
CA ASP A 289 17.35 -19.25 -15.43
C ASP A 289 16.32 -19.64 -14.35
N LEU A 290 15.03 -19.39 -14.58
CA LEU A 290 13.94 -19.83 -13.71
C LEU A 290 13.43 -21.24 -14.07
N ARG A 291 13.83 -21.81 -15.23
CA ARG A 291 13.52 -23.21 -15.60
C ARG A 291 14.21 -24.23 -14.70
N GLY A 292 15.35 -23.87 -14.09
CA GLY A 292 16.05 -24.67 -13.09
C GLY A 292 15.57 -24.42 -11.66
N SER A 293 14.75 -23.38 -11.43
CA SER A 293 14.17 -23.15 -10.13
C SER A 293 13.09 -24.20 -9.88
N ARG A 294 13.22 -24.93 -8.78
CA ARG A 294 12.27 -25.92 -8.29
C ARG A 294 10.84 -25.47 -8.54
N VAL A 295 10.02 -26.33 -9.13
CA VAL A 295 8.55 -26.20 -9.07
C VAL A 295 8.21 -25.91 -7.62
N ARG A 296 7.60 -24.75 -7.36
CA ARG A 296 7.22 -24.36 -6.01
C ARG A 296 6.23 -25.37 -5.47
N LYS A 297 6.43 -25.76 -4.21
CA LYS A 297 5.55 -26.69 -3.50
C LYS A 297 4.68 -25.92 -2.52
N ALA A 298 3.55 -26.48 -2.21
CA ALA A 298 2.65 -25.97 -1.18
C ALA A 298 3.37 -25.69 0.17
N THR A 299 4.41 -26.45 0.48
CA THR A 299 5.21 -26.33 1.70
C THR A 299 6.34 -25.30 1.65
N ASP A 300 6.62 -24.71 0.47
CA ASP A 300 7.64 -23.67 0.36
C ASP A 300 7.15 -22.37 1.01
N ILE A 301 8.09 -21.62 1.58
CA ILE A 301 7.77 -20.33 2.23
C ILE A 301 7.36 -19.34 1.14
N ALA A 302 6.21 -18.71 1.33
CA ALA A 302 5.62 -17.74 0.42
C ALA A 302 5.60 -16.31 1.02
N LEU A 303 5.79 -16.16 2.33
CA LEU A 303 5.75 -14.85 3.01
C LEU A 303 6.44 -14.93 4.36
N LEU A 304 7.22 -13.91 4.69
CA LEU A 304 7.61 -13.60 6.07
C LEU A 304 6.87 -12.35 6.53
N GLN A 305 5.94 -12.52 7.47
CA GLN A 305 5.12 -11.43 8.01
C GLN A 305 5.60 -11.07 9.41
N TYR A 306 6.04 -9.83 9.61
CA TYR A 306 6.49 -9.36 10.92
C TYR A 306 5.36 -8.68 11.68
N THR A 307 5.20 -9.07 12.94
CA THR A 307 4.24 -8.48 13.89
C THR A 307 4.98 -7.71 14.98
N SER A 308 4.29 -6.78 15.65
CA SER A 308 4.88 -5.95 16.71
C SER A 308 5.34 -6.72 17.93
N GLY A 309 4.90 -7.98 18.11
CA GLY A 309 5.20 -8.82 19.25
C GLY A 309 4.77 -8.18 20.59
N SER A 310 4.17 -8.96 21.46
CA SER A 310 3.75 -8.50 22.81
C SER A 310 4.92 -8.09 23.71
N THR A 311 6.14 -8.47 23.34
CA THR A 311 7.39 -8.20 24.09
C THR A 311 8.19 -7.01 23.54
N GLY A 312 7.64 -6.26 22.57
CA GLY A 312 8.33 -5.15 21.91
C GLY A 312 9.33 -5.57 20.82
N ASN A 313 9.77 -6.83 20.80
CA ASN A 313 10.63 -7.34 19.73
C ASN A 313 9.80 -7.87 18.57
N PRO A 314 10.10 -7.49 17.31
CA PRO A 314 9.40 -7.99 16.14
C PRO A 314 9.51 -9.51 16.03
N LYS A 315 8.37 -10.18 15.79
CA LYS A 315 8.33 -11.64 15.55
C LYS A 315 8.00 -11.89 14.08
N GLY A 316 8.84 -12.67 13.41
CA GLY A 316 8.61 -13.11 12.03
C GLY A 316 7.73 -14.35 11.99
N VAL A 317 6.56 -14.24 11.38
CA VAL A 317 5.67 -15.37 11.09
C VAL A 317 6.02 -15.91 9.72
N THR A 318 6.41 -17.19 9.68
CA THR A 318 6.75 -17.89 8.43
C THR A 318 5.50 -18.55 7.87
N LEU A 319 5.07 -18.13 6.68
CA LEU A 319 3.88 -18.62 6.01
C LEU A 319 4.24 -19.33 4.71
N THR A 320 3.79 -20.57 4.57
CA THR A 320 3.92 -21.35 3.34
C THR A 320 2.79 -21.01 2.35
N HIS A 321 2.93 -21.42 1.10
CA HIS A 321 1.83 -21.32 0.14
C HIS A 321 0.57 -22.02 0.65
N ALA A 322 0.71 -23.21 1.24
CA ALA A 322 -0.42 -23.94 1.83
C ALA A 322 -1.12 -23.16 2.95
N ASN A 323 -0.36 -22.51 3.85
CA ASN A 323 -0.94 -21.71 4.93
C ASN A 323 -1.76 -20.54 4.37
N LEU A 324 -1.19 -19.80 3.40
CA LEU A 324 -1.85 -18.67 2.78
C LEU A 324 -3.13 -19.11 2.05
N LEU A 325 -3.04 -20.12 1.19
CA LEU A 325 -4.19 -20.61 0.42
C LEU A 325 -5.31 -21.16 1.31
N ALA A 326 -4.97 -21.89 2.38
CA ALA A 326 -5.96 -22.36 3.34
C ALA A 326 -6.70 -21.21 4.02
N ASN A 327 -5.96 -20.18 4.45
CA ASN A 327 -6.55 -19.00 5.08
C ASN A 327 -7.41 -18.19 4.09
N MET A 328 -6.91 -17.96 2.88
CA MET A 328 -7.63 -17.23 1.82
C MET A 328 -8.94 -17.92 1.45
N ARG A 329 -8.94 -19.27 1.33
CA ARG A 329 -10.17 -20.06 1.09
C ARG A 329 -11.14 -19.91 2.24
N ALA A 330 -10.67 -20.03 3.49
CA ALA A 330 -11.50 -19.89 4.68
C ALA A 330 -12.14 -18.50 4.79
N ILE A 331 -11.36 -17.43 4.56
CA ILE A 331 -11.87 -16.06 4.57
C ILE A 331 -12.95 -15.88 3.50
N GLY A 332 -12.64 -16.21 2.24
CA GLY A 332 -13.60 -16.00 1.14
C GLY A 332 -14.87 -16.83 1.30
N GLN A 333 -14.77 -18.07 1.82
CA GLN A 333 -15.95 -18.89 2.13
C GLN A 333 -16.79 -18.29 3.26
N ALA A 334 -16.15 -17.79 4.33
CA ALA A 334 -16.84 -17.19 5.47
C ALA A 334 -17.67 -15.97 5.09
N ILE A 335 -17.16 -15.14 4.16
CA ILE A 335 -17.88 -13.96 3.66
C ILE A 335 -18.66 -14.22 2.37
N GLN A 336 -18.71 -15.47 1.91
CA GLN A 336 -19.37 -15.88 0.67
C GLN A 336 -18.91 -15.09 -0.56
N LEU A 337 -17.60 -14.82 -0.62
CA LEU A 337 -16.97 -14.01 -1.67
C LEU A 337 -17.12 -14.66 -3.05
N THR A 338 -17.49 -13.86 -4.03
CA THR A 338 -17.63 -14.24 -5.44
C THR A 338 -16.84 -13.30 -6.35
N SER A 339 -16.67 -13.69 -7.60
CA SER A 339 -16.05 -12.84 -8.62
C SER A 339 -16.90 -11.63 -9.03
N ASN A 340 -18.15 -11.55 -8.57
CA ASN A 340 -19.08 -10.44 -8.82
C ASN A 340 -19.00 -9.35 -7.75
N ASP A 341 -18.35 -9.64 -6.63
CA ASP A 341 -18.14 -8.68 -5.57
C ASP A 341 -17.01 -7.72 -5.96
N VAL A 342 -16.94 -6.61 -5.26
CA VAL A 342 -15.87 -5.62 -5.37
C VAL A 342 -15.29 -5.39 -3.99
N GLY A 343 -13.99 -5.62 -3.86
CA GLY A 343 -13.26 -5.29 -2.65
C GLY A 343 -12.85 -3.84 -2.63
N ILE A 344 -12.96 -3.21 -1.48
CA ILE A 344 -12.41 -1.87 -1.24
C ILE A 344 -11.51 -1.95 -0.01
N SER A 345 -10.27 -1.47 -0.14
CA SER A 345 -9.33 -1.55 0.98
C SER A 345 -8.45 -0.30 1.10
N TRP A 346 -8.46 0.25 2.31
CA TRP A 346 -7.49 1.25 2.76
C TRP A 346 -6.44 0.65 3.71
N LEU A 347 -6.52 -0.67 4.00
CA LEU A 347 -5.64 -1.34 4.95
C LEU A 347 -4.20 -1.42 4.45
N PRO A 348 -3.20 -1.29 5.34
CA PRO A 348 -1.80 -1.39 4.97
C PRO A 348 -1.43 -2.77 4.44
N LEU A 349 -0.65 -2.82 3.35
CA LEU A 349 -0.20 -4.08 2.74
C LEU A 349 0.98 -4.76 3.47
N TYR A 350 1.57 -4.10 4.45
CA TYR A 350 2.53 -4.71 5.38
C TYR A 350 1.85 -5.38 6.58
N HIS A 351 0.51 -5.36 6.64
CA HIS A 351 -0.32 -6.01 7.65
C HIS A 351 -1.13 -7.14 7.03
N ASP A 352 -1.37 -8.22 7.78
CA ASP A 352 -2.07 -9.43 7.33
C ASP A 352 -3.48 -9.16 6.79
N MET A 353 -4.27 -8.31 7.45
CA MET A 353 -5.61 -7.97 6.97
C MET A 353 -5.59 -7.30 5.59
N GLY A 354 -4.65 -6.36 5.35
CA GLY A 354 -4.53 -5.69 4.06
C GLY A 354 -3.93 -6.60 2.99
N LEU A 355 -2.90 -7.36 3.34
CA LEU A 355 -2.20 -8.22 2.40
C LEU A 355 -2.96 -9.51 2.11
N ILE A 356 -3.25 -10.29 3.15
CA ILE A 356 -3.86 -11.62 3.01
C ILE A 356 -5.38 -11.49 2.88
N GLY A 357 -6.00 -10.77 3.83
CA GLY A 357 -7.45 -10.63 3.88
C GLY A 357 -8.03 -9.88 2.69
N ALA A 358 -7.48 -8.71 2.37
CA ALA A 358 -8.00 -7.90 1.28
C ALA A 358 -7.42 -8.31 -0.08
N TRP A 359 -6.11 -8.27 -0.29
CA TRP A 359 -5.58 -8.45 -1.65
C TRP A 359 -5.51 -9.92 -2.08
N LEU A 360 -4.75 -10.77 -1.37
CA LEU A 360 -4.50 -12.13 -1.82
C LEU A 360 -5.79 -12.99 -1.85
N THR A 361 -6.72 -12.75 -0.91
CA THR A 361 -8.01 -13.43 -0.93
C THR A 361 -8.82 -13.05 -2.16
N LEU A 362 -8.90 -11.75 -2.51
CA LEU A 362 -9.62 -11.32 -3.69
C LEU A 362 -8.94 -11.79 -4.98
N LEU A 363 -7.61 -11.87 -5.00
CA LEU A 363 -6.86 -12.48 -6.11
C LEU A 363 -7.29 -13.94 -6.33
N LEU A 364 -7.40 -14.74 -5.25
CA LEU A 364 -7.83 -16.15 -5.34
C LEU A 364 -9.25 -16.27 -5.87
N PHE A 365 -10.17 -15.40 -5.45
CA PHE A 365 -11.59 -15.45 -5.86
C PHE A 365 -11.87 -14.74 -7.19
N GLY A 366 -10.88 -14.10 -7.80
CA GLY A 366 -11.03 -13.35 -9.05
C GLY A 366 -11.84 -12.07 -8.90
N THR A 367 -11.87 -11.52 -7.71
CA THR A 367 -12.63 -10.32 -7.35
C THR A 367 -11.76 -9.07 -7.59
N PRO A 368 -12.27 -8.01 -8.20
CA PRO A 368 -11.57 -6.73 -8.30
C PRO A 368 -11.39 -6.07 -6.93
N LEU A 369 -10.30 -5.33 -6.77
CA LEU A 369 -9.94 -4.62 -5.54
C LEU A 369 -9.63 -3.15 -5.85
N ALA A 370 -10.41 -2.25 -5.27
CA ALA A 370 -10.07 -0.83 -5.20
C ALA A 370 -9.19 -0.58 -3.97
N VAL A 371 -8.03 0.04 -4.21
CA VAL A 371 -7.02 0.31 -3.19
C VAL A 371 -6.81 1.81 -3.07
N MET A 372 -6.95 2.33 -1.86
CA MET A 372 -6.78 3.75 -1.57
C MET A 372 -6.02 3.97 -0.26
N SER A 373 -5.56 5.20 -0.03
CA SER A 373 -4.97 5.55 1.26
C SER A 373 -6.05 5.62 2.36
N PRO A 374 -5.69 5.45 3.66
CA PRO A 374 -6.63 5.66 4.75
C PRO A 374 -7.26 7.05 4.73
N LEU A 375 -6.48 8.06 4.34
CA LEU A 375 -6.93 9.44 4.27
C LEU A 375 -7.93 9.64 3.12
N ALA A 376 -7.67 9.10 1.94
CA ALA A 376 -8.61 9.14 0.82
C ALA A 376 -9.97 8.52 1.19
N PHE A 377 -9.96 7.42 1.96
CA PHE A 377 -11.19 6.80 2.46
C PHE A 377 -11.95 7.70 3.45
N LEU A 378 -11.23 8.37 4.36
CA LEU A 378 -11.85 9.21 5.38
C LEU A 378 -12.40 10.52 4.81
N THR A 379 -11.73 11.11 3.83
CA THR A 379 -12.18 12.33 3.17
C THR A 379 -13.32 12.09 2.18
N ARG A 380 -13.44 10.86 1.65
CA ARG A 380 -14.48 10.48 0.68
C ARG A 380 -15.14 9.15 1.03
N PRO A 381 -15.86 9.03 2.16
CA PRO A 381 -16.49 7.77 2.55
C PRO A 381 -17.58 7.31 1.57
N GLU A 382 -18.08 8.21 0.71
CA GLU A 382 -19.01 7.86 -0.38
C GLU A 382 -18.39 6.94 -1.44
N ILE A 383 -17.08 6.90 -1.59
CA ILE A 383 -16.41 5.96 -2.51
C ILE A 383 -16.81 4.53 -2.17
N GLY A 384 -16.91 4.19 -0.87
CA GLY A 384 -17.40 2.90 -0.42
C GLY A 384 -18.87 2.65 -0.76
N ARG A 385 -19.72 3.69 -0.83
CA ARG A 385 -21.14 3.56 -1.19
C ARG A 385 -21.38 3.51 -2.70
N ALA A 386 -20.50 4.08 -3.51
CA ALA A 386 -20.62 4.07 -4.96
C ALA A 386 -20.34 2.70 -5.58
N HIS A 387 -19.82 1.75 -4.79
CA HIS A 387 -19.42 0.42 -5.23
C HIS A 387 -20.27 -0.72 -4.63
N VAL A 388 -21.29 -0.41 -3.82
CA VAL A 388 -22.24 -1.39 -3.24
C VAL A 388 -23.54 -1.45 -4.05
#